data_e937fadda1d0bd414d7a2b8e3f726b6a
#
_entry.id   e937fadda1d0bd414d7a2b8e3f726b6a
#
_cell.length_a   1.000
_cell.length_b   1.000
_cell.length_c   1.000
_cell.angle_alpha   90.00
_cell.angle_beta   90.00
_cell.angle_gamma   90.00
#
_symmetry.space_group_name_H-M   'P 1'
#
loop_
_entity.id
_entity.type
_entity.pdbx_description
1 polymer ?
#
loop_
_entity_poly.entity_id
_entity_poly.type
_entity_poly.pdbx_seq_one_letter_code
_entity_poly.pdbx_strand_id
1 'polypeptide(L)'
;MNEKIAEILDGFKIADGIYKRELIDSAIELKDEISPYLVKVLENVLSNPEKYIENEKLVDHIYSIMLLGHFRESKAHNVIVDLCSLPDDMSYKLYGDLIAGDLPTILVRTCNRQIDLIKSMVLNKNIYGFCRIAAANAMTYAVLDGIVTRKEVLSFFGTLFTGTEADDMPDFWSILATYAYYLYPKEIMHTIKQAYDDGLIFSGAIGYGEFEEAIEDGEEKCLERLKNDYERGSLDDIHDSMSWWACFDQAKKDPVPIEAPLPSNVTALKGKTKKIGRNAPCPCGSGKKYKKCCLNKN
;
A
#
# COMPACT_ATOMS: atom_id res chain seq x y z
N MET A 1 -12.74 0.31 33.80
CA MET A 1 -12.34 -0.65 32.77
C MET A 1 -12.70 -2.04 33.28
N ASN A 2 -13.37 -2.83 32.45
CA ASN A 2 -13.70 -4.23 32.75
C ASN A 2 -12.39 -5.04 32.83
N GLU A 3 -12.31 -6.03 33.72
CA GLU A 3 -11.11 -6.87 33.94
C GLU A 3 -10.69 -7.60 32.64
N LYS A 4 -11.67 -8.13 31.89
CA LYS A 4 -11.43 -8.78 30.59
C LYS A 4 -10.82 -7.82 29.54
N ILE A 5 -11.29 -6.57 29.50
CA ILE A 5 -10.71 -5.55 28.59
C ILE A 5 -9.26 -5.23 28.99
N ALA A 6 -8.99 -5.16 30.30
CA ALA A 6 -7.62 -4.93 30.78
C ALA A 6 -6.67 -6.08 30.36
N GLU A 7 -7.13 -7.32 30.47
CA GLU A 7 -6.40 -8.51 30.04
C GLU A 7 -6.10 -8.48 28.53
N ILE A 8 -7.12 -8.17 27.70
CA ILE A 8 -6.96 -8.07 26.25
C ILE A 8 -5.90 -7.02 25.89
N LEU A 9 -6.04 -5.82 26.44
CA LEU A 9 -5.12 -4.71 26.16
C LEU A 9 -3.69 -5.01 26.64
N ASP A 10 -3.54 -5.67 27.78
CA ASP A 10 -2.21 -6.08 28.26
C ASP A 10 -1.59 -7.16 27.38
N GLY A 11 -2.39 -8.11 26.91
CA GLY A 11 -1.95 -9.17 26.02
C GLY A 11 -1.54 -8.69 24.62
N PHE A 12 -2.03 -7.53 24.17
CA PHE A 12 -1.64 -6.91 22.90
C PHE A 12 -0.36 -6.08 23.00
N LYS A 13 0.09 -5.70 24.20
CA LYS A 13 1.18 -4.72 24.37
C LYS A 13 2.49 -5.14 23.75
N ILE A 14 2.89 -6.40 23.94
CA ILE A 14 4.26 -6.86 23.68
C ILE A 14 4.26 -7.94 22.62
N ALA A 15 5.09 -7.76 21.61
CA ALA A 15 5.39 -8.77 20.61
C ALA A 15 6.16 -9.93 21.25
N ASP A 16 5.57 -11.11 21.27
CA ASP A 16 6.19 -12.37 21.71
C ASP A 16 6.29 -13.41 20.58
N GLY A 17 5.92 -13.02 19.34
CA GLY A 17 5.92 -13.87 18.17
C GLY A 17 4.73 -14.82 18.10
N ILE A 18 3.72 -14.66 18.94
CA ILE A 18 2.51 -15.51 18.95
C ILE A 18 1.31 -14.67 18.51
N TYR A 19 0.57 -15.18 17.53
CA TYR A 19 -0.69 -14.57 17.11
C TYR A 19 -1.76 -14.74 18.20
N LYS A 20 -2.36 -13.63 18.62
CA LYS A 20 -3.25 -13.57 19.78
C LYS A 20 -4.73 -13.84 19.41
N ARG A 21 -5.01 -14.96 18.74
CA ARG A 21 -6.34 -15.30 18.21
C ARG A 21 -7.43 -15.15 19.29
N GLU A 22 -7.31 -15.80 20.44
CA GLU A 22 -8.33 -15.79 21.49
C GLU A 22 -8.58 -14.40 22.08
N LEU A 23 -7.55 -13.54 22.16
CA LEU A 23 -7.72 -12.16 22.60
C LEU A 23 -8.41 -11.31 21.55
N ILE A 24 -8.13 -11.55 20.26
CA ILE A 24 -8.82 -10.89 19.15
C ILE A 24 -10.29 -11.29 19.15
N ASP A 25 -10.61 -12.58 19.27
CA ASP A 25 -12.00 -13.06 19.38
C ASP A 25 -12.73 -12.39 20.56
N SER A 26 -12.06 -12.32 21.71
CA SER A 26 -12.61 -11.63 22.89
C SER A 26 -12.80 -10.13 22.65
N ALA A 27 -11.92 -9.49 21.90
CA ALA A 27 -12.06 -8.07 21.54
C ALA A 27 -13.25 -7.85 20.59
N ILE A 28 -13.47 -8.79 19.65
CA ILE A 28 -14.62 -8.75 18.73
C ILE A 28 -15.94 -8.88 19.51
N GLU A 29 -16.01 -9.81 20.47
CA GLU A 29 -17.19 -9.97 21.33
C GLU A 29 -17.50 -8.70 22.15
N LEU A 30 -16.47 -7.94 22.55
CA LEU A 30 -16.56 -6.72 23.35
C LEU A 30 -16.40 -5.44 22.52
N LYS A 31 -16.67 -5.49 21.22
CA LYS A 31 -16.42 -4.42 20.25
C LYS A 31 -16.78 -3.03 20.78
N ASP A 32 -18.02 -2.84 21.23
CA ASP A 32 -18.51 -1.51 21.63
C ASP A 32 -17.86 -1.02 22.94
N GLU A 33 -17.49 -1.95 23.82
CA GLU A 33 -16.87 -1.63 25.10
C GLU A 33 -15.37 -1.37 24.97
N ILE A 34 -14.67 -2.11 24.10
CA ILE A 34 -13.21 -2.03 23.93
C ILE A 34 -12.78 -0.90 22.98
N SER A 35 -13.60 -0.56 21.97
CA SER A 35 -13.24 0.45 20.96
C SER A 35 -12.74 1.76 21.52
N PRO A 36 -13.34 2.36 22.58
CA PRO A 36 -12.80 3.59 23.17
C PRO A 36 -11.38 3.43 23.75
N TYR A 37 -11.04 2.24 24.24
CA TYR A 37 -9.69 1.97 24.77
C TYR A 37 -8.68 1.75 23.66
N LEU A 38 -9.07 1.11 22.56
CA LEU A 38 -8.23 0.97 21.37
C LEU A 38 -7.93 2.33 20.74
N VAL A 39 -8.93 3.22 20.66
CA VAL A 39 -8.73 4.62 20.23
C VAL A 39 -7.73 5.30 21.17
N LYS A 40 -7.85 5.10 22.49
CA LYS A 40 -6.93 5.69 23.47
C LYS A 40 -5.50 5.17 23.32
N VAL A 41 -5.30 3.91 22.91
CA VAL A 41 -3.96 3.41 22.55
C VAL A 41 -3.39 4.23 21.41
N LEU A 42 -4.13 4.44 20.32
CA LEU A 42 -3.66 5.23 19.17
C LEU A 42 -3.38 6.70 19.54
N GLU A 43 -4.21 7.33 20.38
CA GLU A 43 -3.96 8.68 20.91
C GLU A 43 -2.67 8.76 21.73
N ASN A 44 -2.35 7.73 22.53
CA ASN A 44 -1.11 7.64 23.27
C ASN A 44 0.11 7.49 22.35
N VAL A 45 -0.02 6.73 21.26
CA VAL A 45 1.02 6.64 20.22
C VAL A 45 1.25 8.00 19.57
N LEU A 46 0.17 8.68 19.16
CA LEU A 46 0.26 10.01 18.56
C LEU A 46 0.93 11.03 19.46
N SER A 47 0.69 10.91 20.78
CA SER A 47 1.30 11.81 21.79
C SER A 47 2.79 11.53 22.03
N ASN A 48 3.27 10.31 21.78
CA ASN A 48 4.65 9.88 22.01
C ASN A 48 5.09 8.84 20.98
N PRO A 49 5.16 9.19 19.70
CA PRO A 49 5.45 8.22 18.65
C PRO A 49 6.87 7.63 18.77
N GLU A 50 7.85 8.41 19.22
CA GLU A 50 9.24 7.97 19.39
C GLU A 50 9.36 6.79 20.35
N LYS A 51 8.55 6.76 21.42
CA LYS A 51 8.53 5.64 22.37
C LYS A 51 8.23 4.30 21.70
N TYR A 52 7.33 4.31 20.68
CA TYR A 52 6.94 3.11 19.94
C TYR A 52 7.96 2.79 18.85
N ILE A 53 8.52 3.80 18.21
CA ILE A 53 9.58 3.66 17.21
C ILE A 53 10.87 3.10 17.83
N GLU A 54 11.25 3.56 19.02
CA GLU A 54 12.45 3.10 19.73
C GLU A 54 12.28 1.71 20.37
N ASN A 55 11.05 1.29 20.60
CA ASN A 55 10.75 0.00 21.21
C ASN A 55 9.85 -0.87 20.33
N GLU A 56 10.44 -1.52 19.33
CA GLU A 56 9.76 -2.40 18.37
C GLU A 56 8.97 -3.56 19.01
N LYS A 57 9.14 -3.79 20.32
CA LYS A 57 8.33 -4.78 21.04
C LYS A 57 6.93 -4.28 21.39
N LEU A 58 6.70 -2.97 21.39
CA LEU A 58 5.37 -2.41 21.62
C LEU A 58 4.55 -2.53 20.34
N VAL A 59 3.47 -3.32 20.38
CA VAL A 59 2.65 -3.64 19.19
C VAL A 59 1.14 -3.46 19.41
N ASP A 60 0.73 -2.95 20.58
CA ASP A 60 -0.68 -2.70 20.89
C ASP A 60 -1.35 -1.74 19.89
N HIS A 61 -0.61 -0.83 19.30
CA HIS A 61 -1.09 0.08 18.25
C HIS A 61 -1.41 -0.66 16.94
N ILE A 62 -0.67 -1.72 16.62
CA ILE A 62 -0.92 -2.56 15.43
C ILE A 62 -2.26 -3.30 15.59
N TYR A 63 -2.46 -3.98 16.74
CA TYR A 63 -3.75 -4.62 17.02
C TYR A 63 -4.89 -3.60 17.06
N SER A 64 -4.64 -2.41 17.65
CA SER A 64 -5.66 -1.38 17.79
C SER A 64 -6.13 -0.85 16.44
N ILE A 65 -5.22 -0.50 15.52
CA ILE A 65 -5.61 0.04 14.21
C ILE A 65 -6.33 -1.01 13.36
N MET A 66 -5.88 -2.28 13.39
CA MET A 66 -6.51 -3.38 12.66
C MET A 66 -7.92 -3.67 13.18
N LEU A 67 -8.10 -3.78 14.50
CA LEU A 67 -9.40 -4.00 15.12
C LEU A 67 -10.36 -2.84 14.87
N LEU A 68 -9.91 -1.60 14.97
CA LEU A 68 -10.74 -0.43 14.70
C LEU A 68 -11.17 -0.35 13.23
N GLY A 69 -10.31 -0.75 12.29
CA GLY A 69 -10.66 -0.94 10.88
C GLY A 69 -11.67 -2.07 10.66
N HIS A 70 -11.45 -3.22 11.29
CA HIS A 70 -12.40 -4.35 11.27
C HIS A 70 -13.77 -3.95 11.83
N PHE A 71 -13.80 -3.22 12.93
CA PHE A 71 -15.02 -2.74 13.59
C PHE A 71 -15.73 -1.62 12.81
N ARG A 72 -15.09 -0.99 11.84
CA ARG A 72 -15.57 0.22 11.16
C ARG A 72 -15.82 1.37 12.17
N GLU A 73 -14.91 1.52 13.14
CA GLU A 73 -15.06 2.50 14.22
C GLU A 73 -14.72 3.92 13.74
N SER A 74 -15.75 4.70 13.51
CA SER A 74 -15.59 6.05 12.95
C SER A 74 -14.90 7.05 13.88
N LYS A 75 -14.97 6.84 15.19
CA LYS A 75 -14.30 7.71 16.17
C LYS A 75 -12.77 7.60 16.10
N ALA A 76 -12.27 6.50 15.50
CA ALA A 76 -10.85 6.29 15.30
C ALA A 76 -10.28 7.05 14.09
N HIS A 77 -11.14 7.51 13.15
CA HIS A 77 -10.68 8.02 11.87
C HIS A 77 -9.67 9.17 12.01
N ASN A 78 -9.96 10.16 12.83
CA ASN A 78 -9.09 11.32 12.99
C ASN A 78 -7.70 10.92 13.49
N VAL A 79 -7.63 10.13 14.57
CA VAL A 79 -6.34 9.71 15.14
C VAL A 79 -5.56 8.82 14.18
N ILE A 80 -6.23 8.00 13.36
CA ILE A 80 -5.59 7.18 12.31
C ILE A 80 -4.98 8.10 11.23
N VAL A 81 -5.74 9.08 10.76
CA VAL A 81 -5.25 10.05 9.79
C VAL A 81 -4.07 10.85 10.35
N ASP A 82 -4.15 11.31 11.61
CA ASP A 82 -3.08 12.05 12.26
C ASP A 82 -1.80 11.21 12.40
N LEU A 83 -1.90 9.94 12.78
CA LEU A 83 -0.78 8.99 12.86
C LEU A 83 -0.14 8.73 11.49
N CYS A 84 -0.96 8.58 10.44
CA CYS A 84 -0.47 8.42 9.07
C CYS A 84 0.01 9.75 8.46
N SER A 85 -0.21 10.87 9.12
CA SER A 85 0.23 12.20 8.72
C SER A 85 1.43 12.71 9.54
N LEU A 86 2.04 11.86 10.35
CA LEU A 86 3.30 12.16 11.02
C LEU A 86 4.40 12.46 9.99
N PRO A 87 5.34 13.38 10.33
CA PRO A 87 6.37 13.80 9.40
C PRO A 87 7.36 12.68 9.06
N ASP A 88 8.05 12.87 7.94
CA ASP A 88 9.07 11.97 7.43
C ASP A 88 8.56 10.52 7.27
N ASP A 89 9.33 9.54 7.73
CA ASP A 89 9.01 8.12 7.69
C ASP A 89 8.47 7.56 9.02
N MET A 90 8.04 8.43 9.95
CA MET A 90 7.56 8.00 11.27
C MET A 90 6.38 7.05 11.18
N SER A 91 5.44 7.31 10.27
CA SER A 91 4.30 6.41 10.03
C SER A 91 4.76 5.03 9.59
N TYR A 92 5.78 4.95 8.72
CA TYR A 92 6.36 3.67 8.29
C TYR A 92 7.07 2.94 9.44
N LYS A 93 7.80 3.66 10.29
CA LYS A 93 8.45 3.08 11.48
C LYS A 93 7.45 2.51 12.48
N LEU A 94 6.23 3.08 12.54
CA LEU A 94 5.15 2.60 13.42
C LEU A 94 4.40 1.40 12.81
N TYR A 95 4.10 1.44 11.53
CA TYR A 95 3.12 0.54 10.90
C TYR A 95 3.69 -0.35 9.80
N GLY A 96 4.90 -0.09 9.30
CA GLY A 96 5.56 -0.91 8.29
C GLY A 96 4.70 -1.16 7.05
N ASP A 97 4.64 -2.42 6.63
CA ASP A 97 3.93 -2.86 5.42
C ASP A 97 2.40 -2.73 5.52
N LEU A 98 1.83 -2.56 6.73
CA LEU A 98 0.41 -2.28 6.92
C LEU A 98 -0.04 -1.03 6.13
N ILE A 99 0.85 -0.05 5.96
CA ILE A 99 0.56 1.17 5.18
C ILE A 99 0.20 0.82 3.73
N ALA A 100 0.95 -0.09 3.11
CA ALA A 100 0.70 -0.46 1.72
C ALA A 100 -0.44 -1.48 1.57
N GLY A 101 -0.63 -2.35 2.57
CA GLY A 101 -1.61 -3.43 2.55
C GLY A 101 -2.99 -3.01 3.07
N ASP A 102 -3.10 -2.75 4.36
CA ASP A 102 -4.39 -2.65 5.05
C ASP A 102 -4.90 -1.21 5.22
N LEU A 103 -3.99 -0.22 5.23
CA LEU A 103 -4.36 1.18 5.49
C LEU A 103 -5.44 1.72 4.53
N PRO A 104 -5.45 1.44 3.21
CA PRO A 104 -6.53 1.90 2.34
C PRO A 104 -7.91 1.44 2.82
N THR A 105 -8.02 0.17 3.19
CA THR A 105 -9.26 -0.42 3.70
C THR A 105 -9.63 0.16 5.07
N ILE A 106 -8.66 0.35 5.97
CA ILE A 106 -8.89 0.98 7.28
C ILE A 106 -9.43 2.39 7.12
N LEU A 107 -8.82 3.20 6.24
CA LEU A 107 -9.24 4.58 6.00
C LEU A 107 -10.68 4.66 5.50
N VAL A 108 -11.06 3.88 4.49
CA VAL A 108 -12.42 3.92 3.94
C VAL A 108 -13.45 3.40 4.93
N ARG A 109 -13.10 2.38 5.72
CA ARG A 109 -14.00 1.78 6.71
C ARG A 109 -14.28 2.69 7.92
N THR A 110 -13.33 3.53 8.29
CA THR A 110 -13.45 4.43 9.44
C THR A 110 -13.94 5.82 9.09
N CYS A 111 -13.91 6.25 7.81
CA CYS A 111 -14.18 7.64 7.39
C CYS A 111 -15.62 8.11 7.60
N ASN A 112 -16.54 7.26 8.01
CA ASN A 112 -17.96 7.61 8.22
C ASN A 112 -18.57 8.38 7.04
N ARG A 113 -18.26 7.94 5.80
CA ARG A 113 -18.67 8.58 4.54
C ARG A 113 -18.11 10.00 4.30
N GLN A 114 -17.10 10.42 5.04
CA GLN A 114 -16.44 11.73 4.92
C GLN A 114 -15.01 11.53 4.43
N ILE A 115 -14.73 11.92 3.18
CA ILE A 115 -13.42 11.67 2.54
C ILE A 115 -12.48 12.87 2.57
N ASP A 116 -12.85 14.00 3.19
CA ASP A 116 -12.05 15.22 3.15
C ASP A 116 -10.68 15.06 3.82
N LEU A 117 -10.62 14.32 4.92
CA LEU A 117 -9.35 13.99 5.58
C LEU A 117 -8.48 13.08 4.71
N ILE A 118 -9.08 12.11 4.03
CA ILE A 118 -8.37 11.21 3.09
C ILE A 118 -7.81 12.03 1.91
N LYS A 119 -8.60 12.95 1.35
CA LYS A 119 -8.13 13.90 0.33
C LYS A 119 -6.97 14.75 0.82
N SER A 120 -7.05 15.26 2.05
CA SER A 120 -5.97 16.09 2.62
C SER A 120 -4.68 15.30 2.79
N MET A 121 -4.74 14.00 3.13
CA MET A 121 -3.55 13.14 3.14
C MET A 121 -2.91 13.02 1.75
N VAL A 122 -3.70 12.80 0.68
CA VAL A 122 -3.16 12.72 -0.70
C VAL A 122 -2.39 13.99 -1.07
N LEU A 123 -2.89 15.17 -0.65
CA LEU A 123 -2.31 16.48 -0.97
C LEU A 123 -1.12 16.85 -0.08
N ASN A 124 -0.98 16.25 1.09
CA ASN A 124 0.04 16.62 2.06
C ASN A 124 1.41 16.04 1.68
N LYS A 125 2.30 16.87 1.17
CA LYS A 125 3.65 16.48 0.75
C LYS A 125 4.62 16.25 1.91
N ASN A 126 4.25 16.63 3.13
CA ASN A 126 5.12 16.51 4.31
C ASN A 126 5.01 15.15 5.01
N ILE A 127 4.15 14.25 4.52
CA ILE A 127 3.95 12.92 5.09
C ILE A 127 4.60 11.85 4.21
N TYR A 128 4.82 10.69 4.80
CA TYR A 128 5.38 9.54 4.09
C TYR A 128 4.62 9.24 2.80
N GLY A 129 5.31 9.18 1.67
CA GLY A 129 4.70 9.08 0.34
C GLY A 129 3.73 7.91 0.18
N PHE A 130 4.03 6.75 0.80
CA PHE A 130 3.12 5.60 0.76
C PHE A 130 1.83 5.82 1.55
N CYS A 131 1.80 6.67 2.58
CA CYS A 131 0.54 7.07 3.23
C CYS A 131 -0.34 7.90 2.28
N ARG A 132 0.26 8.76 1.45
CA ARG A 132 -0.46 9.50 0.40
C ARG A 132 -1.07 8.57 -0.63
N ILE A 133 -0.30 7.57 -1.06
CA ILE A 133 -0.75 6.56 -2.03
C ILE A 133 -1.83 5.65 -1.43
N ALA A 134 -1.69 5.23 -0.17
CA ALA A 134 -2.74 4.49 0.54
C ALA A 134 -4.05 5.30 0.64
N ALA A 135 -3.96 6.60 0.90
CA ALA A 135 -5.11 7.50 0.90
C ALA A 135 -5.75 7.63 -0.50
N ALA A 136 -4.95 7.70 -1.57
CA ALA A 136 -5.46 7.69 -2.94
C ALA A 136 -6.17 6.36 -3.27
N ASN A 137 -5.61 5.23 -2.84
CA ASN A 137 -6.28 3.92 -2.99
C ASN A 137 -7.60 3.86 -2.19
N ALA A 138 -7.62 4.35 -0.95
CA ALA A 138 -8.85 4.44 -0.16
C ALA A 138 -9.96 5.22 -0.87
N MET A 139 -9.63 6.25 -1.66
CA MET A 139 -10.61 6.97 -2.47
C MET A 139 -11.20 6.11 -3.58
N THR A 140 -10.43 5.17 -4.17
CA THR A 140 -10.99 4.23 -5.15
C THR A 140 -11.97 3.25 -4.49
N TYR A 141 -11.65 2.77 -3.30
CA TYR A 141 -12.55 1.91 -2.52
C TYR A 141 -13.81 2.65 -2.06
N ALA A 142 -13.69 3.95 -1.75
CA ALA A 142 -14.84 4.80 -1.43
C ALA A 142 -15.84 4.92 -2.60
N VAL A 143 -15.41 4.74 -3.86
CA VAL A 143 -16.30 4.63 -5.02
C VAL A 143 -17.13 3.35 -4.94
N LEU A 144 -16.54 2.22 -4.61
CA LEU A 144 -17.26 0.93 -4.48
C LEU A 144 -18.28 0.97 -3.35
N ASP A 145 -17.94 1.62 -2.24
CA ASP A 145 -18.83 1.81 -1.09
C ASP A 145 -19.91 2.91 -1.32
N GLY A 146 -19.92 3.54 -2.51
CA GLY A 146 -20.89 4.59 -2.86
C GLY A 146 -20.77 5.83 -1.96
N ILE A 147 -19.58 6.12 -1.44
CA ILE A 147 -19.28 7.29 -0.60
C ILE A 147 -19.02 8.52 -1.48
N VAL A 148 -18.33 8.30 -2.60
CA VAL A 148 -17.95 9.31 -3.58
C VAL A 148 -18.18 8.75 -4.98
N THR A 149 -18.44 9.59 -5.96
CA THR A 149 -18.59 9.12 -7.35
C THR A 149 -17.23 8.90 -8.00
N ARG A 150 -17.17 7.92 -8.91
CA ARG A 150 -16.00 7.67 -9.76
C ARG A 150 -15.49 8.95 -10.43
N LYS A 151 -16.43 9.76 -10.94
CA LYS A 151 -16.14 10.99 -11.67
C LYS A 151 -15.45 12.05 -10.79
N GLU A 152 -15.89 12.15 -9.53
CA GLU A 152 -15.26 13.06 -8.56
C GLU A 152 -13.84 12.63 -8.24
N VAL A 153 -13.61 11.33 -8.05
CA VAL A 153 -12.25 10.80 -7.77
C VAL A 153 -11.33 11.01 -8.98
N LEU A 154 -11.78 10.66 -10.20
CA LEU A 154 -11.01 10.88 -11.42
C LEU A 154 -10.72 12.37 -11.66
N SER A 155 -11.69 13.25 -11.44
CA SER A 155 -11.47 14.69 -11.54
C SER A 155 -10.41 15.17 -10.55
N PHE A 156 -10.44 14.68 -9.31
CA PHE A 156 -9.43 14.99 -8.31
C PHE A 156 -8.05 14.43 -8.71
N PHE A 157 -7.95 13.17 -9.11
CA PHE A 157 -6.69 12.57 -9.56
C PHE A 157 -6.11 13.33 -10.77
N GLY A 158 -6.97 13.75 -11.72
CA GLY A 158 -6.55 14.53 -12.87
C GLY A 158 -5.85 15.85 -12.51
N THR A 159 -6.12 16.42 -11.34
CA THR A 159 -5.43 17.63 -10.85
C THR A 159 -4.04 17.38 -10.30
N LEU A 160 -3.63 16.12 -10.14
CA LEU A 160 -2.38 15.74 -9.51
C LEU A 160 -1.26 15.31 -10.49
N PHE A 161 -1.47 15.52 -11.80
CA PHE A 161 -0.46 15.24 -12.83
C PHE A 161 0.20 16.51 -13.32
N THR A 162 0.67 17.38 -12.40
CA THR A 162 1.29 18.67 -12.75
C THR A 162 2.82 18.64 -12.74
N GLY A 163 3.41 17.54 -12.27
CA GLY A 163 4.85 17.38 -12.14
C GLY A 163 5.43 17.93 -10.83
N THR A 164 4.55 18.32 -9.88
CA THR A 164 4.99 18.91 -8.59
C THR A 164 4.58 18.06 -7.37
N GLU A 165 3.83 16.98 -7.55
CA GLU A 165 3.22 16.23 -6.44
C GLU A 165 4.11 15.13 -5.85
N ALA A 166 5.05 14.58 -6.63
CA ALA A 166 5.80 13.38 -6.26
C ALA A 166 6.73 13.58 -5.06
N ASP A 167 7.32 14.78 -4.96
CA ASP A 167 8.33 15.07 -3.95
C ASP A 167 9.45 14.00 -3.95
N ASP A 168 9.66 13.29 -2.84
CA ASP A 168 10.66 12.23 -2.73
C ASP A 168 10.17 10.85 -3.22
N MET A 169 8.97 10.76 -3.82
CA MET A 169 8.38 9.52 -4.31
C MET A 169 8.23 9.50 -5.84
N PRO A 170 9.26 9.15 -6.61
CA PRO A 170 9.22 9.20 -8.08
C PRO A 170 8.08 8.40 -8.71
N ASP A 171 7.66 7.30 -8.07
CA ASP A 171 6.61 6.42 -8.55
C ASP A 171 5.18 6.93 -8.28
N PHE A 172 5.03 8.10 -7.60
CA PHE A 172 3.73 8.65 -7.22
C PHE A 172 2.74 8.71 -8.38
N TRP A 173 3.14 9.26 -9.52
CA TRP A 173 2.26 9.40 -10.67
C TRP A 173 1.94 8.07 -11.34
N SER A 174 2.89 7.14 -11.39
CA SER A 174 2.67 5.80 -11.97
C SER A 174 1.65 5.02 -11.14
N ILE A 175 1.74 5.09 -9.82
CA ILE A 175 0.80 4.42 -8.92
C ILE A 175 -0.58 5.11 -8.98
N LEU A 176 -0.62 6.44 -8.97
CA LEU A 176 -1.86 7.20 -9.11
C LEU A 176 -2.57 6.91 -10.44
N ALA A 177 -1.80 6.78 -11.53
CA ALA A 177 -2.30 6.39 -12.84
C ALA A 177 -2.90 4.98 -12.81
N THR A 178 -2.28 4.03 -12.10
CA THR A 178 -2.83 2.67 -11.91
C THR A 178 -4.17 2.72 -11.17
N TYR A 179 -4.33 3.58 -10.17
CA TYR A 179 -5.63 3.74 -9.50
C TYR A 179 -6.68 4.38 -10.43
N ALA A 180 -6.27 5.34 -11.26
CA ALA A 180 -7.17 5.90 -12.29
C ALA A 180 -7.58 4.83 -13.33
N TYR A 181 -6.68 3.92 -13.71
CA TYR A 181 -6.96 2.79 -14.61
C TYR A 181 -8.11 1.91 -14.08
N TYR A 182 -8.09 1.57 -12.80
CA TYR A 182 -9.18 0.79 -12.18
C TYR A 182 -10.53 1.51 -12.16
N LEU A 183 -10.52 2.84 -12.23
CA LEU A 183 -11.72 3.67 -12.24
C LEU A 183 -12.29 3.96 -13.64
N TYR A 184 -11.87 3.28 -14.72
CA TYR A 184 -12.30 3.62 -16.07
C TYR A 184 -12.01 5.08 -16.40
N PRO A 185 -10.79 5.47 -16.76
CA PRO A 185 -10.28 6.83 -16.73
C PRO A 185 -10.71 7.72 -17.92
N LYS A 186 -11.85 7.46 -18.53
CA LYS A 186 -12.33 8.11 -19.76
C LYS A 186 -12.26 9.64 -19.71
N GLU A 187 -12.62 10.23 -18.58
CA GLU A 187 -12.69 11.68 -18.40
C GLU A 187 -11.32 12.36 -18.36
N ILE A 188 -10.27 11.61 -17.98
CA ILE A 188 -8.92 12.15 -17.78
C ILE A 188 -7.89 11.56 -18.76
N MET A 189 -8.32 10.85 -19.80
CA MET A 189 -7.40 10.24 -20.79
C MET A 189 -6.43 11.26 -21.41
N HIS A 190 -6.90 12.49 -21.66
CA HIS A 190 -6.02 13.56 -22.16
C HIS A 190 -4.93 13.91 -21.13
N THR A 191 -5.28 14.00 -19.86
CA THR A 191 -4.34 14.28 -18.76
C THR A 191 -3.32 13.13 -18.61
N ILE A 192 -3.80 11.90 -18.66
CA ILE A 192 -2.92 10.71 -18.64
C ILE A 192 -1.94 10.74 -19.81
N LYS A 193 -2.43 11.03 -21.03
CA LYS A 193 -1.56 11.12 -22.21
C LYS A 193 -0.49 12.20 -22.02
N GLN A 194 -0.87 13.37 -21.57
CA GLN A 194 0.08 14.47 -21.31
C GLN A 194 1.10 14.06 -20.23
N ALA A 195 0.69 13.35 -19.17
CA ALA A 195 1.58 12.88 -18.12
C ALA A 195 2.63 11.87 -18.64
N TYR A 196 2.29 11.05 -19.65
CA TYR A 196 3.28 10.21 -20.34
C TYR A 196 4.24 11.04 -21.19
N ASP A 197 3.72 12.02 -21.95
CA ASP A 197 4.54 12.89 -22.81
C ASP A 197 5.50 13.75 -21.96
N ASP A 198 5.11 14.15 -20.75
CA ASP A 198 5.92 14.86 -19.77
C ASP A 198 6.87 13.95 -18.96
N GLY A 199 6.81 12.62 -19.15
CA GLY A 199 7.65 11.65 -18.46
C GLY A 199 7.33 11.43 -16.99
N LEU A 200 6.11 11.79 -16.53
CA LEU A 200 5.68 11.59 -15.15
C LEU A 200 5.31 10.13 -14.86
N ILE A 201 4.76 9.42 -15.85
CA ILE A 201 4.34 8.02 -15.71
C ILE A 201 5.39 7.11 -16.33
N PHE A 202 5.92 6.19 -15.55
CA PHE A 202 6.86 5.19 -16.03
C PHE A 202 6.12 4.07 -16.76
N SER A 203 6.34 3.96 -18.06
CA SER A 203 5.66 2.99 -18.92
C SER A 203 5.97 1.52 -18.60
N GLY A 204 7.01 1.25 -17.80
CA GLY A 204 7.30 -0.08 -17.27
C GLY A 204 6.44 -0.47 -16.07
N ALA A 205 5.81 0.48 -15.38
CA ALA A 205 4.86 0.23 -14.29
C ALA A 205 3.44 0.01 -14.84
N ILE A 206 3.00 0.88 -15.75
CA ILE A 206 1.74 0.75 -16.48
C ILE A 206 1.93 1.40 -17.86
N GLY A 207 1.57 0.72 -18.93
CA GLY A 207 1.67 1.23 -20.30
C GLY A 207 0.44 2.00 -20.73
N TYR A 208 0.60 2.98 -21.64
CA TYR A 208 -0.55 3.74 -22.14
C TYR A 208 -1.59 2.85 -22.85
N GLY A 209 -1.17 1.79 -23.53
CA GLY A 209 -2.06 0.81 -24.15
C GLY A 209 -3.04 0.13 -23.17
N GLU A 210 -2.63 -0.04 -21.90
CA GLU A 210 -3.50 -0.60 -20.87
C GLU A 210 -4.69 0.33 -20.57
N PHE A 211 -4.50 1.66 -20.68
CA PHE A 211 -5.60 2.61 -20.57
C PHE A 211 -6.55 2.56 -21.75
N GLU A 212 -6.02 2.38 -22.97
CA GLU A 212 -6.84 2.21 -24.19
C GLU A 212 -7.68 0.93 -24.08
N GLU A 213 -7.08 -0.19 -23.64
CA GLU A 213 -7.79 -1.43 -23.35
C GLU A 213 -8.85 -1.26 -22.26
N ALA A 214 -8.58 -0.51 -21.19
CA ALA A 214 -9.57 -0.22 -20.15
C ALA A 214 -10.78 0.55 -20.70
N ILE A 215 -10.56 1.46 -21.65
CA ILE A 215 -11.66 2.18 -22.32
C ILE A 215 -12.48 1.23 -23.22
N GLU A 216 -11.83 0.30 -23.93
CA GLU A 216 -12.51 -0.73 -24.73
C GLU A 216 -13.29 -1.72 -23.87
N ASP A 217 -12.72 -2.13 -22.74
CA ASP A 217 -13.32 -3.04 -21.75
C ASP A 217 -14.59 -2.46 -21.11
N GLY A 218 -14.63 -1.15 -20.90
CA GLY A 218 -15.76 -0.45 -20.30
C GLY A 218 -15.73 -0.34 -18.76
N GLU A 219 -16.59 0.51 -18.24
CA GLU A 219 -16.63 0.89 -16.81
C GLU A 219 -16.89 -0.32 -15.89
N GLU A 220 -17.85 -1.18 -16.25
CA GLU A 220 -18.24 -2.34 -15.44
C GLU A 220 -17.05 -3.27 -15.17
N LYS A 221 -16.27 -3.60 -16.21
CA LYS A 221 -15.12 -4.49 -16.10
C LYS A 221 -13.95 -3.87 -15.32
N CYS A 222 -13.75 -2.56 -15.46
CA CYS A 222 -12.76 -1.85 -14.65
C CYS A 222 -13.12 -1.89 -13.16
N LEU A 223 -14.38 -1.60 -12.83
CA LEU A 223 -14.85 -1.63 -11.44
C LEU A 223 -14.89 -3.05 -10.87
N GLU A 224 -15.12 -4.08 -11.69
CA GLU A 224 -15.00 -5.48 -11.26
C GLU A 224 -13.56 -5.82 -10.83
N ARG A 225 -12.55 -5.37 -11.60
CA ARG A 225 -11.14 -5.53 -11.21
C ARG A 225 -10.83 -4.83 -9.89
N LEU A 226 -11.32 -3.60 -9.71
CA LEU A 226 -11.16 -2.85 -8.47
C LEU A 226 -11.84 -3.57 -7.29
N LYS A 227 -13.05 -4.11 -7.51
CA LYS A 227 -13.77 -4.86 -6.49
C LYS A 227 -13.01 -6.10 -6.05
N ASN A 228 -12.46 -6.86 -6.99
CA ASN A 228 -11.64 -8.03 -6.68
C ASN A 228 -10.38 -7.67 -5.88
N ASP A 229 -9.80 -6.50 -6.12
CA ASP A 229 -8.67 -5.99 -5.34
C ASP A 229 -9.09 -5.61 -3.91
N TYR A 230 -10.19 -4.89 -3.78
CA TYR A 230 -10.76 -4.48 -2.48
C TYR A 230 -11.17 -5.70 -1.63
N GLU A 231 -11.79 -6.72 -2.23
CA GLU A 231 -12.18 -7.95 -1.54
C GLU A 231 -10.98 -8.75 -1.02
N ARG A 232 -9.85 -8.76 -1.75
CA ARG A 232 -8.60 -9.38 -1.29
C ARG A 232 -7.98 -8.69 -0.09
N GLY A 233 -8.09 -7.37 0.00
CA GLY A 233 -7.64 -6.56 1.13
C GLY A 233 -8.75 -6.34 2.19
N SER A 234 -9.80 -7.15 2.16
CA SER A 234 -10.92 -7.01 3.09
C SER A 234 -10.50 -7.33 4.53
N LEU A 235 -10.96 -6.50 5.48
CA LEU A 235 -10.84 -6.73 6.91
C LEU A 235 -12.10 -7.41 7.51
N ASP A 236 -12.89 -8.11 6.69
CA ASP A 236 -14.11 -8.78 7.19
C ASP A 236 -13.76 -10.02 8.01
N ASP A 237 -12.68 -10.72 7.66
CA ASP A 237 -12.03 -11.69 8.54
C ASP A 237 -10.65 -11.16 8.97
N ILE A 238 -10.58 -10.65 10.20
CA ILE A 238 -9.34 -10.11 10.74
C ILE A 238 -8.25 -11.19 10.93
N HIS A 239 -8.64 -12.45 11.13
CA HIS A 239 -7.69 -13.54 11.27
C HIS A 239 -7.02 -13.86 9.95
N ASP A 240 -7.77 -13.85 8.84
CA ASP A 240 -7.21 -14.00 7.50
C ASP A 240 -6.27 -12.85 7.15
N SER A 241 -6.57 -11.64 7.62
CA SER A 241 -5.72 -10.46 7.38
C SER A 241 -4.41 -10.51 8.18
N MET A 242 -4.40 -11.02 9.42
CA MET A 242 -3.26 -10.87 10.32
C MET A 242 -2.47 -12.16 10.60
N SER A 243 -3.12 -13.35 10.63
CA SER A 243 -2.52 -14.57 11.19
C SER A 243 -1.29 -15.09 10.42
N TRP A 244 -1.15 -14.72 9.17
CA TRP A 244 -0.03 -15.12 8.29
C TRP A 244 1.20 -14.20 8.37
N TRP A 245 1.15 -13.12 9.13
CA TRP A 245 2.26 -12.17 9.21
C TRP A 245 3.53 -12.86 9.75
N ALA A 246 4.65 -12.58 9.10
CA ALA A 246 5.93 -13.22 9.41
C ALA A 246 6.39 -13.01 10.88
N CYS A 247 5.92 -11.94 11.54
CA CYS A 247 6.22 -11.68 12.95
C CYS A 247 5.60 -12.72 13.91
N PHE A 248 4.58 -13.48 13.47
CA PHE A 248 3.93 -14.54 14.25
C PHE A 248 4.47 -15.94 13.96
N ASP A 249 5.40 -16.10 13.03
CA ASP A 249 5.92 -17.40 12.62
C ASP A 249 7.22 -17.73 13.40
N GLN A 250 7.07 -18.31 14.61
CA GLN A 250 8.22 -18.72 15.42
C GLN A 250 9.03 -19.87 14.80
N ALA A 251 8.41 -20.69 13.96
CA ALA A 251 9.08 -21.83 13.33
C ALA A 251 10.18 -21.42 12.32
N LYS A 252 10.14 -20.16 11.84
CA LYS A 252 11.15 -19.63 10.93
C LYS A 252 12.32 -18.93 11.63
N LYS A 253 12.30 -18.82 12.97
CA LYS A 253 13.39 -18.19 13.74
C LYS A 253 14.56 -19.12 14.04
N ASP A 254 14.39 -20.43 13.93
CA ASP A 254 15.53 -21.33 13.92
C ASP A 254 16.24 -21.23 12.57
N PRO A 255 17.52 -20.81 12.53
CA PRO A 255 18.25 -20.85 11.28
C PRO A 255 18.24 -22.27 10.78
N VAL A 256 17.55 -22.52 9.65
CA VAL A 256 17.68 -23.79 8.95
C VAL A 256 19.18 -23.97 8.71
N PRO A 257 19.83 -25.01 9.26
CA PRO A 257 21.21 -25.27 8.95
C PRO A 257 21.34 -25.33 7.43
N ILE A 258 22.17 -24.48 6.85
CA ILE A 258 22.48 -24.52 5.42
C ILE A 258 23.36 -25.77 5.21
N GLU A 259 22.77 -26.95 5.35
CA GLU A 259 23.34 -28.25 5.02
C GLU A 259 22.32 -29.04 4.19
N ALA A 260 22.05 -28.57 3.00
CA ALA A 260 21.70 -29.42 1.89
C ALA A 260 22.48 -28.93 0.67
N PRO A 261 23.37 -29.73 0.07
CA PRO A 261 23.94 -29.40 -1.20
C PRO A 261 22.76 -29.25 -2.18
N LEU A 262 22.70 -28.11 -2.86
CA LEU A 262 21.75 -27.87 -3.94
C LEU A 262 21.79 -29.08 -4.88
N PRO A 263 20.64 -29.69 -5.21
CA PRO A 263 20.62 -30.76 -6.19
C PRO A 263 21.25 -30.23 -7.49
N SER A 264 22.25 -30.92 -7.99
CA SER A 264 23.08 -30.57 -9.13
C SER A 264 22.35 -30.50 -10.49
N ASN A 265 21.01 -30.40 -10.46
CA ASN A 265 20.14 -30.40 -11.65
C ASN A 265 19.35 -29.11 -11.86
N VAL A 266 19.73 -28.00 -11.26
CA VAL A 266 19.30 -26.68 -11.74
C VAL A 266 20.18 -26.33 -12.93
N THR A 267 19.77 -26.78 -14.10
CA THR A 267 20.32 -26.28 -15.35
C THR A 267 19.97 -24.79 -15.39
N ALA A 268 20.94 -23.95 -15.02
CA ALA A 268 20.84 -22.53 -15.22
C ALA A 268 20.42 -22.31 -16.67
N LEU A 269 19.25 -21.74 -16.89
CA LEU A 269 18.88 -21.19 -18.18
C LEU A 269 19.89 -20.08 -18.50
N LYS A 270 21.04 -20.48 -19.03
CA LYS A 270 21.97 -19.57 -19.69
C LYS A 270 21.20 -19.01 -20.86
N GLY A 271 20.58 -17.85 -20.67
CA GLY A 271 20.14 -17.03 -21.78
C GLY A 271 21.34 -16.89 -22.69
N LYS A 272 21.28 -17.51 -23.87
CA LYS A 272 22.28 -17.34 -24.93
C LYS A 272 22.22 -15.87 -25.35
N THR A 273 22.99 -15.02 -24.67
CA THR A 273 23.34 -13.72 -25.24
C THR A 273 24.06 -14.01 -26.54
N LYS A 274 23.37 -13.82 -27.67
CA LYS A 274 24.00 -13.91 -29.00
C LYS A 274 25.19 -12.96 -28.99
N LYS A 275 26.40 -13.51 -28.95
CA LYS A 275 27.64 -12.72 -29.12
C LYS A 275 27.53 -11.96 -30.43
N ILE A 276 27.43 -10.65 -30.35
CA ILE A 276 27.37 -9.78 -31.52
C ILE A 276 28.69 -9.88 -32.25
N GLY A 277 28.63 -10.32 -33.49
CA GLY A 277 29.83 -10.46 -34.31
C GLY A 277 30.51 -9.10 -34.53
N ARG A 278 31.85 -9.05 -34.49
CA ARG A 278 32.65 -7.80 -34.66
C ARG A 278 32.23 -6.97 -35.89
N ASN A 279 31.75 -7.61 -36.96
CA ASN A 279 31.34 -6.97 -38.22
C ASN A 279 29.83 -6.68 -38.29
N ALA A 280 29.02 -7.12 -37.32
CA ALA A 280 27.58 -6.84 -37.30
C ALA A 280 27.29 -5.35 -37.07
N PRO A 281 26.10 -4.84 -37.46
CA PRO A 281 25.66 -3.50 -37.11
C PRO A 281 25.70 -3.29 -35.60
N CYS A 282 26.15 -2.12 -35.16
CA CYS A 282 26.26 -1.83 -33.73
C CYS A 282 24.84 -1.70 -33.10
N PRO A 283 24.54 -2.35 -31.97
CA PRO A 283 23.24 -2.31 -31.32
C PRO A 283 22.87 -0.92 -30.80
N CYS A 284 23.81 0.02 -30.73
CA CYS A 284 23.54 1.40 -30.34
C CYS A 284 22.83 2.24 -31.43
N GLY A 285 22.48 1.67 -32.57
CA GLY A 285 21.76 2.36 -33.63
C GLY A 285 22.63 3.33 -34.48
N SER A 286 23.96 3.38 -34.28
CA SER A 286 24.86 4.33 -34.97
C SER A 286 25.13 4.03 -36.43
N GLY A 287 24.60 2.95 -36.99
CA GLY A 287 24.86 2.48 -38.36
C GLY A 287 26.29 1.97 -38.62
N LYS A 288 27.21 2.04 -37.64
CA LYS A 288 28.60 1.58 -37.76
C LYS A 288 28.71 0.10 -37.36
N LYS A 289 29.76 -0.60 -37.91
CA LYS A 289 30.09 -1.96 -37.46
C LYS A 289 30.48 -1.98 -36.00
N TYR A 290 30.04 -3.00 -35.21
CA TYR A 290 30.26 -3.12 -33.77
C TYR A 290 31.71 -2.90 -33.37
N LYS A 291 32.69 -3.45 -34.12
CA LYS A 291 34.13 -3.23 -33.87
C LYS A 291 34.60 -1.78 -34.04
N LYS A 292 33.87 -0.94 -34.78
CA LYS A 292 34.19 0.48 -35.01
C LYS A 292 33.33 1.43 -34.16
N CYS A 293 32.59 0.89 -33.20
CA CYS A 293 31.72 1.66 -32.32
C CYS A 293 31.85 1.16 -30.88
N CYS A 294 30.91 0.40 -30.33
CA CYS A 294 30.85 0.07 -28.93
C CYS A 294 31.81 -1.04 -28.48
N LEU A 295 32.40 -1.83 -29.38
CA LEU A 295 33.37 -2.85 -29.00
C LEU A 295 34.67 -2.26 -28.41
N ASN A 296 35.04 -1.03 -28.74
CA ASN A 296 36.29 -0.37 -28.31
C ASN A 296 36.03 0.83 -27.38
N LYS A 297 34.83 0.92 -26.78
CA LYS A 297 34.52 1.88 -25.72
C LYS A 297 34.46 1.14 -24.37
N ASN A 298 35.63 0.81 -23.83
CA ASN A 298 35.91 0.61 -22.43
C ASN A 298 36.95 1.64 -22.04
#